data_b86ce116ea04ecf64cde48b6e887e152
#
_entry.id   b86ce116ea04ecf64cde48b6e887e152
#
_cell.length_a   1.000
_cell.length_b   1.000
_cell.length_c   1.000
_cell.angle_alpha   90.00
_cell.angle_beta   90.00
_cell.angle_gamma   90.00
#
_symmetry.space_group_name_H-M   'P 1'
#
loop_
_entity.id
_entity.type
_entity.pdbx_description
1 polymer ?
#
loop_
_entity_poly.entity_id
_entity_poly.type
_entity_poly.pdbx_seq_one_letter_code
_entity_poly.pdbx_strand_id
1 'polypeptide(L)'
;LPRPRLVLFDEPMIGLDPHAIKELKKVFEELRDSGCMVLVSTHMIDSMEELWDTTYIMKQGRVAAVVERENLKDNNKSLEDIFFEITEGAAPEREV
;
A
#
# COMPACT_ATOMS: atom_id res chain seq x y z
N LEU A 1 -22.58 -19.52 -7.04
CA LEU A 1 -22.10 -18.30 -7.60
C LEU A 1 -20.69 -18.02 -7.17
N PRO A 2 -19.77 -17.89 -8.09
CA PRO A 2 -18.39 -17.73 -7.69
C PRO A 2 -18.19 -16.40 -6.99
N ARG A 3 -17.36 -16.42 -6.00
CA ARG A 3 -16.98 -15.20 -5.34
C ARG A 3 -15.92 -14.50 -6.15
N PRO A 4 -15.84 -13.19 -6.08
CA PRO A 4 -14.75 -12.50 -6.75
C PRO A 4 -13.44 -12.95 -6.14
N ARG A 5 -12.47 -13.21 -6.96
CA ARG A 5 -11.17 -13.58 -6.49
C ARG A 5 -10.22 -12.40 -6.41
N LEU A 6 -10.53 -11.35 -7.13
CA LEU A 6 -9.73 -10.15 -7.13
C LEU A 6 -10.66 -8.97 -7.09
N VAL A 7 -10.40 -8.07 -6.15
CA VAL A 7 -11.15 -6.83 -6.03
C VAL A 7 -10.15 -5.70 -6.13
N LEU A 8 -10.45 -4.73 -6.98
CA LEU A 8 -9.54 -3.65 -7.26
C LEU A 8 -10.16 -2.33 -6.80
N PHE A 9 -9.41 -1.58 -6.02
CA PHE A 9 -9.82 -0.26 -5.56
C PHE A 9 -8.79 0.76 -6.02
N ASP A 10 -9.26 1.83 -6.64
CA ASP A 10 -8.37 2.88 -7.13
C ASP A 10 -8.60 4.14 -6.33
N GLU A 11 -7.61 4.53 -5.54
CA GLU A 11 -7.66 5.71 -4.66
C GLU A 11 -8.94 5.77 -3.84
N PRO A 12 -9.24 4.70 -3.13
CA PRO A 12 -10.55 4.62 -2.46
C PRO A 12 -10.69 5.52 -1.25
N MET A 13 -9.61 6.08 -0.75
CA MET A 13 -9.66 6.87 0.48
C MET A 13 -9.79 8.35 0.26
N ILE A 14 -9.67 8.80 -0.99
CA ILE A 14 -9.76 10.21 -1.29
C ILE A 14 -11.16 10.72 -0.95
N GLY A 15 -11.21 11.81 -0.21
CA GLY A 15 -12.49 12.43 0.14
C GLY A 15 -13.20 11.82 1.33
N LEU A 16 -12.60 10.78 1.94
CA LEU A 16 -13.24 10.15 3.08
C LEU A 16 -12.71 10.74 4.38
N ASP A 17 -13.58 10.88 5.37
CA ASP A 17 -13.14 11.30 6.69
C ASP A 17 -12.58 10.10 7.44
N PRO A 18 -11.98 10.32 8.62
CA PRO A 18 -11.35 9.21 9.34
C PRO A 18 -12.29 8.06 9.69
N HIS A 19 -13.55 8.34 9.95
CA HIS A 19 -14.50 7.27 10.25
C HIS A 19 -14.74 6.40 9.02
N ALA A 20 -14.92 7.05 7.88
CA ALA A 20 -15.15 6.32 6.64
C ALA A 20 -13.93 5.50 6.25
N ILE A 21 -12.72 6.03 6.47
CA ILE A 21 -11.51 5.31 6.18
C ILE A 21 -11.43 4.07 7.05
N LYS A 22 -11.78 4.18 8.32
CA LYS A 22 -11.76 3.05 9.22
C LYS A 22 -12.73 1.97 8.76
N GLU A 23 -13.91 2.36 8.31
CA GLU A 23 -14.88 1.40 7.82
C GLU A 23 -14.40 0.72 6.54
N LEU A 24 -13.76 1.49 5.66
CA LEU A 24 -13.24 0.92 4.43
C LEU A 24 -12.15 -0.08 4.73
N LYS A 25 -11.29 0.17 5.70
CA LYS A 25 -10.26 -0.79 6.07
C LYS A 25 -10.86 -2.09 6.57
N LYS A 26 -11.99 -2.02 7.26
CA LYS A 26 -12.67 -3.24 7.68
C LYS A 26 -13.15 -4.03 6.47
N VAL A 27 -13.61 -3.35 5.45
CA VAL A 27 -14.05 -4.01 4.22
C VAL A 27 -12.87 -4.74 3.59
N PHE A 28 -11.70 -4.10 3.56
CA PHE A 28 -10.51 -4.75 3.00
C PHE A 28 -10.18 -6.02 3.78
N GLU A 29 -10.24 -5.94 5.09
CA GLU A 29 -9.92 -7.09 5.93
C GLU A 29 -10.92 -8.22 5.71
N GLU A 30 -12.19 -7.88 5.61
CA GLU A 30 -13.22 -8.89 5.39
C GLU A 30 -13.05 -9.57 4.06
N LEU A 31 -12.73 -8.80 3.03
CA LEU A 31 -12.52 -9.38 1.71
C LEU A 31 -11.31 -10.30 1.73
N ARG A 32 -10.22 -9.87 2.36
CA ARG A 32 -9.03 -10.69 2.44
C ARG A 32 -9.32 -11.98 3.19
N ASP A 33 -10.02 -11.86 4.32
CA ASP A 33 -10.33 -13.04 5.13
C ASP A 33 -11.26 -14.01 4.42
N SER A 34 -12.01 -13.53 3.46
CA SER A 34 -12.90 -14.40 2.68
C SER A 34 -12.16 -15.06 1.52
N GLY A 35 -10.88 -14.78 1.37
CA GLY A 35 -10.09 -15.42 0.32
C GLY A 35 -9.90 -14.59 -0.93
N CYS A 36 -10.32 -13.33 -0.91
CA CYS A 36 -10.14 -12.47 -2.07
C CYS A 36 -8.75 -11.83 -2.05
N MET A 37 -8.20 -11.64 -3.21
CA MET A 37 -7.02 -10.81 -3.35
C MET A 37 -7.51 -9.38 -3.48
N VAL A 38 -7.00 -8.49 -2.64
CA VAL A 38 -7.43 -7.10 -2.65
C VAL A 38 -6.26 -6.26 -3.13
N LEU A 39 -6.47 -5.52 -4.20
CA LEU A 39 -5.45 -4.66 -4.77
C LEU A 39 -5.91 -3.22 -4.62
N VAL A 40 -5.10 -2.42 -3.94
CA VAL A 40 -5.45 -1.02 -3.68
C VAL A 40 -4.38 -0.13 -4.28
N SER A 41 -4.81 0.80 -5.12
CA SER A 41 -3.92 1.79 -5.69
C SER A 41 -4.13 3.09 -4.92
N THR A 42 -3.08 3.61 -4.29
CA THR A 42 -3.23 4.82 -3.50
C THR A 42 -1.88 5.50 -3.30
N HIS A 43 -1.91 6.81 -3.08
CA HIS A 43 -0.73 7.51 -2.63
C HIS A 43 -0.81 7.87 -1.15
N MET A 44 -1.88 7.44 -0.48
CA MET A 44 -2.06 7.70 0.94
C MET A 44 -1.46 6.53 1.73
N ILE A 45 -0.15 6.48 1.76
CA ILE A 45 0.58 5.32 2.24
C ILE A 45 0.34 5.04 3.72
N ASP A 46 0.34 6.06 4.54
CA ASP A 46 0.16 5.86 5.96
C ASP A 46 -1.22 5.33 6.32
N SER A 47 -2.20 5.54 5.46
CA SER A 47 -3.53 4.99 5.71
C SER A 47 -3.56 3.47 5.62
N MET A 48 -2.58 2.88 4.95
CA MET A 48 -2.54 1.44 4.74
C MET A 48 -1.45 0.76 5.56
N GLU A 49 -0.83 1.46 6.49
CA GLU A 49 0.42 1.01 7.09
C GLU A 49 0.36 -0.37 7.72
N GLU A 50 -0.76 -0.76 8.27
CA GLU A 50 -0.85 -2.04 8.95
C GLU A 50 -1.64 -3.08 8.20
N LEU A 51 -2.06 -2.78 6.99
CA LEU A 51 -3.04 -3.60 6.32
C LEU A 51 -2.53 -4.30 5.09
N TRP A 52 -1.37 -3.97 4.61
CA TRP A 52 -0.88 -4.50 3.35
C TRP A 52 0.06 -5.69 3.57
N ASP A 53 0.18 -6.51 2.56
CA ASP A 53 1.13 -7.64 2.57
C ASP A 53 2.27 -7.37 1.63
N THR A 54 1.96 -6.94 0.43
CA THR A 54 2.97 -6.64 -0.59
C THR A 54 2.64 -5.30 -1.21
N THR A 55 3.65 -4.48 -1.39
CA THR A 55 3.47 -3.17 -2.00
C THR A 55 4.38 -3.04 -3.21
N TYR A 56 3.80 -2.55 -4.29
CA TYR A 56 4.54 -2.22 -5.49
C TYR A 56 4.66 -0.71 -5.54
N ILE A 57 5.88 -0.21 -5.45
CA ILE A 57 6.11 1.23 -5.52
C ILE A 57 6.34 1.61 -6.97
N MET A 58 5.52 2.52 -7.45
CA MET A 58 5.59 2.93 -8.84
C MET A 58 6.31 4.27 -8.97
N LYS A 59 7.07 4.41 -10.01
CA LYS A 59 7.73 5.68 -10.30
C LYS A 59 7.79 5.83 -11.82
N GLN A 60 7.25 6.92 -12.29
CA GLN A 60 7.27 7.23 -13.73
C GLN A 60 6.71 6.09 -14.58
N GLY A 61 5.60 5.54 -14.12
CA GLY A 61 4.90 4.50 -14.89
C GLY A 61 5.52 3.11 -14.81
N ARG A 62 6.50 2.93 -13.93
CA ARG A 62 7.16 1.63 -13.81
C ARG A 62 7.21 1.22 -12.36
N VAL A 63 7.33 -0.08 -12.14
CA VAL A 63 7.51 -0.60 -10.80
C VAL A 63 8.95 -0.34 -10.40
N ALA A 64 9.13 0.50 -9.41
CA ALA A 64 10.46 0.85 -8.93
C ALA A 64 10.93 -0.11 -7.84
N ALA A 65 10.01 -0.68 -7.10
CA ALA A 65 10.36 -1.60 -6.03
C ALA A 65 9.15 -2.44 -5.64
N VAL A 66 9.42 -3.62 -5.12
CA VAL A 66 8.39 -4.49 -4.56
C VAL A 66 8.81 -4.74 -3.11
N VAL A 67 7.92 -4.44 -2.19
CA VAL A 67 8.22 -4.53 -0.77
C VAL A 67 7.27 -5.51 -0.12
N GLU A 68 7.84 -6.48 0.60
CA GLU A 68 7.04 -7.41 1.38
C GLU A 68 7.00 -6.92 2.81
N ARG A 69 5.82 -6.82 3.37
CA ARG A 69 5.69 -6.32 4.73
C ARG A 69 6.47 -7.16 5.72
N GLU A 70 6.51 -8.44 5.48
CA GLU A 70 7.21 -9.35 6.36
C GLU A 70 8.69 -8.97 6.51
N ASN A 71 9.28 -8.44 5.45
CA ASN A 71 10.69 -8.07 5.47
C ASN A 71 10.96 -6.79 6.23
N LEU A 72 9.92 -6.00 6.53
CA LEU A 72 10.12 -4.75 7.24
C LEU A 72 10.15 -4.92 8.75
N LYS A 73 9.71 -6.05 9.24
CA LYS A 73 9.63 -6.26 10.68
C LYS A 73 10.99 -6.17 11.34
N ASP A 74 12.02 -6.57 10.62
CA ASP A 74 13.36 -6.60 11.18
C ASP A 74 14.14 -5.33 10.94
N ASN A 75 13.63 -4.43 10.13
CA ASN A 75 14.38 -3.25 9.72
C ASN A 75 13.95 -1.97 10.40
N ASN A 76 12.87 -2.01 11.16
CA ASN A 76 12.33 -0.81 11.80
C ASN A 76 12.02 0.31 10.81
N LYS A 77 11.80 -0.03 9.57
CA LYS A 77 11.41 0.97 8.58
C LYS A 77 9.94 0.84 8.29
N SER A 78 9.28 1.96 8.05
CA SER A 78 7.90 1.94 7.61
C SER A 78 7.86 1.90 6.09
N LEU A 79 6.71 1.60 5.57
CA LEU A 79 6.51 1.64 4.12
C LEU A 79 6.75 3.06 3.61
N GLU A 80 6.35 4.05 4.39
CA GLU A 80 6.54 5.44 4.00
C GLU A 80 8.02 5.76 3.87
N ASP A 81 8.84 5.26 4.79
CA ASP A 81 10.28 5.47 4.72
C ASP A 81 10.85 4.91 3.42
N ILE A 82 10.43 3.72 3.06
CA ILE A 82 10.94 3.08 1.85
C ILE A 82 10.45 3.82 0.63
N PHE A 83 9.20 4.26 0.66
CA PHE A 83 8.64 5.00 -0.46
C PHE A 83 9.47 6.26 -0.74
N PHE A 84 9.83 6.99 0.32
CA PHE A 84 10.62 8.20 0.12
C PHE A 84 12.05 7.89 -0.31
N GLU A 85 12.61 6.79 0.16
CA GLU A 85 13.93 6.39 -0.31
C GLU A 85 13.92 6.11 -1.81
N ILE A 86 12.88 5.44 -2.28
CA ILE A 86 12.81 5.08 -3.68
C ILE A 86 12.49 6.28 -4.55
N THR A 87 11.59 7.14 -4.11
CA THR A 87 11.12 8.21 -4.98
C THR A 87 11.96 9.48 -4.89
N GLU A 88 12.65 9.68 -3.77
CA GLU A 88 13.45 10.87 -3.60
C GLU A 88 14.90 10.54 -3.41
N GLY A 89 15.14 9.55 -2.62
CA GLY A 89 16.44 9.29 -2.18
C GLY A 89 17.35 8.83 -3.24
N ALA A 90 16.77 8.35 -4.23
CA ALA A 90 17.60 7.93 -5.29
C ALA A 90 18.47 9.06 -5.71
N ALA A 91 18.04 10.20 -5.42
CA ALA A 91 18.81 11.28 -5.82
C ALA A 91 19.98 11.51 -4.99
N PRO A 92 20.29 10.86 -4.21
CA PRO A 92 21.32 11.17 -3.43
C PRO A 92 22.49 11.26 -4.02
N GLU A 93 22.44 10.94 -4.47
CA GLU A 93 23.42 11.06 -4.85
C GLU A 93 23.57 12.24 -5.12
N ARG A 94 22.98 12.82 -5.09
CA ARG A 94 23.12 13.95 -5.31
C ARG A 94 23.54 14.65 -4.39
N GLU A 95 23.73 14.41 -3.89
CA GLU A 95 24.20 15.11 -3.20
C GLU A 95 25.14 15.33 -2.99
N VAL A 96 25.28 15.23 -3.17
CA VAL A 96 26.17 15.63 -3.18
C VAL A 96 26.57 16.11 -3.33
#